data_a054c3c7b8244653e68c7848fe4fd98f
#
_entry.id   a054c3c7b8244653e68c7848fe4fd98f
#
_cell.length_a   1.000
_cell.length_b   1.000
_cell.length_c   1.000
_cell.angle_alpha   90.00
_cell.angle_beta   90.00
_cell.angle_gamma   90.00
#
_symmetry.space_group_name_H-M   'P 1'
#
loop_
_entity.id
_entity.type
_entity.pdbx_description
1 polymer ?
#
loop_
_entity_poly.entity_id
_entity_poly.type
_entity_poly.pdbx_seq_one_letter_code
_entity_poly.pdbx_strand_id
1 'polypeptide(L)'
;MKSVKYLCKLCGQTFELPEGTEPVCPICGATGEHIQVVKAAEGNNKYAGTRTEENLRTAFAGESQARNKYTYFASVAKKEGYEQISALFLKTAENEKEHAKLWFKELGELGNTAENLLAAAEGENYEWTDMYDEVAKVADEEGFHDLAEKFRGVALIEKHHEERYRALLNNVKAKAVFEKSEVKVWECRNCGHICVGTKAPETCPVCNHPQSYFEVNCENY
;
A
#
# COMPACT_ATOMS: atom_id res chain seq x y z
N MET A 1 -13.02 -5.35 25.28
CA MET A 1 -13.38 -6.72 24.83
C MET A 1 -12.45 -7.04 23.69
N LYS A 2 -11.96 -8.29 23.56
CA LYS A 2 -11.13 -8.65 22.41
C LYS A 2 -12.00 -8.72 21.15
N SER A 3 -11.57 -8.12 20.06
CA SER A 3 -12.21 -8.26 18.75
C SER A 3 -11.41 -9.23 17.87
N VAL A 4 -12.09 -9.87 16.95
CA VAL A 4 -11.51 -10.77 15.95
C VAL A 4 -11.75 -10.16 14.59
N LYS A 5 -10.69 -10.00 13.79
CA LYS A 5 -10.76 -9.48 12.43
C LYS A 5 -11.02 -10.61 11.45
N TYR A 6 -11.93 -10.39 10.52
CA TYR A 6 -12.38 -11.35 9.52
C TYR A 6 -12.20 -10.79 8.11
N LEU A 7 -11.94 -11.68 7.14
CA LEU A 7 -11.91 -11.40 5.71
C LEU A 7 -13.02 -12.19 5.03
N CYS A 8 -13.86 -11.51 4.28
CA CYS A 8 -14.82 -12.17 3.39
C CYS A 8 -14.14 -12.55 2.07
N LYS A 9 -14.07 -13.85 1.76
CA LYS A 9 -13.45 -14.36 0.52
C LYS A 9 -14.24 -14.04 -0.74
N LEU A 10 -15.55 -13.74 -0.61
CA LEU A 10 -16.42 -13.45 -1.76
C LEU A 10 -16.26 -12.00 -2.23
N CYS A 11 -16.27 -11.04 -1.32
CA CYS A 11 -16.23 -9.61 -1.69
C CYS A 11 -14.93 -8.90 -1.29
N GLY A 12 -14.01 -9.59 -0.60
CA GLY A 12 -12.73 -9.02 -0.16
C GLY A 12 -12.82 -8.11 1.07
N GLN A 13 -14.03 -7.85 1.61
CA GLN A 13 -14.21 -6.98 2.76
C GLN A 13 -13.59 -7.56 4.02
N THR A 14 -12.84 -6.72 4.75
CA THR A 14 -12.43 -7.00 6.13
C THR A 14 -13.37 -6.32 7.12
N PHE A 15 -13.64 -6.96 8.25
CA PHE A 15 -14.49 -6.44 9.32
C PHE A 15 -14.12 -7.05 10.66
N GLU A 16 -14.47 -6.39 11.76
CA GLU A 16 -14.19 -6.85 13.11
C GLU A 16 -15.48 -7.15 13.86
N LEU A 17 -15.44 -8.21 14.66
CA LEU A 17 -16.53 -8.56 15.58
C LEU A 17 -15.96 -8.94 16.94
N PRO A 18 -16.73 -8.79 18.04
CA PRO A 18 -16.36 -9.30 19.34
C PRO A 18 -16.06 -10.81 19.28
N GLU A 19 -15.06 -11.25 20.02
CA GLU A 19 -14.70 -12.68 20.13
C GLU A 19 -15.94 -13.51 20.56
N GLY A 20 -16.21 -14.60 19.81
CA GLY A 20 -17.37 -15.45 20.04
C GLY A 20 -18.62 -15.07 19.24
N THR A 21 -18.60 -14.01 18.44
CA THR A 21 -19.69 -13.65 17.53
C THR A 21 -19.57 -14.46 16.23
N GLU A 22 -20.68 -15.04 15.76
CA GLU A 22 -20.70 -15.73 14.46
C GLU A 22 -20.48 -14.72 13.32
N PRO A 23 -19.45 -14.89 12.47
CA PRO A 23 -19.10 -13.86 11.50
C PRO A 23 -20.00 -13.91 10.27
N VAL A 24 -20.66 -12.78 10.01
CA VAL A 24 -21.44 -12.49 8.80
C VAL A 24 -20.85 -11.26 8.12
N CYS A 25 -20.52 -11.35 6.84
CA CYS A 25 -19.99 -10.21 6.10
C CYS A 25 -21.04 -9.08 6.04
N PRO A 26 -20.70 -7.86 6.51
CA PRO A 26 -21.66 -6.74 6.55
C PRO A 26 -21.99 -6.21 5.14
N ILE A 27 -21.20 -6.54 4.12
CA ILE A 27 -21.41 -6.04 2.75
C ILE A 27 -22.21 -7.01 1.90
N CYS A 28 -21.87 -8.32 1.90
CA CYS A 28 -22.50 -9.29 0.99
C CYS A 28 -23.28 -10.41 1.72
N GLY A 29 -23.34 -10.39 3.05
CA GLY A 29 -24.06 -11.39 3.84
C GLY A 29 -23.41 -12.78 3.89
N ALA A 30 -22.21 -12.95 3.36
CA ALA A 30 -21.50 -14.24 3.37
C ALA A 30 -21.20 -14.73 4.78
N THR A 31 -21.27 -16.06 4.99
CA THR A 31 -21.02 -16.76 6.26
C THR A 31 -20.14 -17.99 6.06
N GLY A 32 -19.79 -18.67 7.13
CA GLY A 32 -19.16 -19.99 7.11
C GLY A 32 -17.81 -20.01 6.38
N GLU A 33 -17.65 -20.92 5.41
CA GLU A 33 -16.39 -21.12 4.66
C GLU A 33 -15.90 -19.91 3.85
N HIS A 34 -16.80 -18.95 3.59
CA HIS A 34 -16.50 -17.72 2.91
C HIS A 34 -15.90 -16.66 3.84
N ILE A 35 -15.92 -16.87 5.15
CA ILE A 35 -15.33 -15.97 6.12
C ILE A 35 -14.07 -16.62 6.69
N GLN A 36 -12.97 -15.91 6.57
CA GLN A 36 -11.69 -16.32 7.13
C GLN A 36 -11.33 -15.40 8.29
N VAL A 37 -10.95 -15.98 9.43
CA VAL A 37 -10.30 -15.20 10.49
C VAL A 37 -9.00 -14.64 9.89
N VAL A 38 -8.90 -13.34 9.82
CA VAL A 38 -7.62 -12.68 9.60
C VAL A 38 -6.89 -12.83 10.94
N LYS A 39 -6.14 -13.92 11.09
CA LYS A 39 -5.08 -13.88 12.08
C LYS A 39 -4.27 -12.65 11.65
N ALA A 40 -4.15 -11.66 12.53
CA ALA A 40 -3.04 -10.74 12.44
C ALA A 40 -1.88 -11.66 12.10
N ALA A 41 -1.17 -11.42 10.99
CA ALA A 41 0.05 -12.14 10.76
C ALA A 41 0.71 -12.12 12.13
N GLU A 42 0.93 -13.31 12.74
CA GLU A 42 1.85 -13.39 13.86
C GLU A 42 3.18 -13.00 13.20
N GLY A 43 3.23 -11.72 12.86
CA GLY A 43 4.42 -11.06 12.44
C GLY A 43 5.35 -11.34 13.57
N ASN A 44 6.51 -11.87 13.27
CA ASN A 44 7.56 -12.29 14.17
C ASN A 44 8.07 -11.10 15.00
N ASN A 45 7.12 -10.27 15.49
CA ASN A 45 7.39 -9.11 16.34
C ASN A 45 7.66 -9.60 17.75
N LYS A 46 8.92 -10.02 17.97
CA LYS A 46 9.41 -10.45 19.29
C LYS A 46 9.31 -9.35 20.36
N TYR A 47 8.96 -8.13 19.99
CA TYR A 47 8.83 -6.99 20.88
C TYR A 47 7.37 -6.66 21.24
N ALA A 48 6.40 -7.44 20.78
CA ALA A 48 4.96 -7.15 20.94
C ALA A 48 4.59 -6.85 22.40
N GLY A 49 3.91 -5.73 22.62
CA GLY A 49 3.47 -5.25 23.93
C GLY A 49 4.58 -4.68 24.83
N THR A 50 5.79 -4.49 24.31
CA THR A 50 6.91 -3.91 25.07
C THR A 50 7.13 -2.44 24.74
N ARG A 51 7.80 -1.72 25.65
CA ARG A 51 8.31 -0.36 25.40
C ARG A 51 9.24 -0.28 24.19
N THR A 52 9.95 -1.38 23.88
CA THR A 52 10.82 -1.46 22.71
C THR A 52 10.02 -1.44 21.41
N GLU A 53 8.85 -2.05 21.36
CA GLU A 53 7.94 -1.91 20.22
C GLU A 53 7.53 -0.46 20.00
N GLU A 54 7.10 0.25 21.05
CA GLU A 54 6.74 1.67 20.97
C GLU A 54 7.92 2.52 20.47
N ASN A 55 9.14 2.23 20.95
CA ASN A 55 10.36 2.92 20.49
C ASN A 55 10.66 2.63 19.01
N LEU A 56 10.47 1.39 18.54
CA LEU A 56 10.64 1.03 17.13
C LEU A 56 9.63 1.75 16.23
N ARG A 57 8.36 1.83 16.66
CA ARG A 57 7.32 2.60 15.95
C ARG A 57 7.65 4.08 15.90
N THR A 58 8.12 4.64 17.00
CA THR A 58 8.55 6.05 17.08
C THR A 58 9.75 6.31 16.17
N ALA A 59 10.74 5.42 16.17
CA ALA A 59 11.90 5.54 15.29
C ALA A 59 11.49 5.43 13.81
N PHE A 60 10.68 4.44 13.44
CA PHE A 60 10.15 4.30 12.07
C PHE A 60 9.40 5.56 11.61
N ALA A 61 8.53 6.13 12.45
CA ALA A 61 7.79 7.34 12.14
C ALA A 61 8.74 8.54 11.97
N GLY A 62 9.74 8.70 12.85
CA GLY A 62 10.74 9.77 12.79
C GLY A 62 11.54 9.76 11.49
N GLU A 63 12.11 8.61 11.14
CA GLU A 63 12.89 8.44 9.91
C GLU A 63 12.05 8.61 8.64
N SER A 64 10.81 8.11 8.64
CA SER A 64 9.88 8.27 7.53
C SER A 64 9.53 9.75 7.29
N GLN A 65 9.32 10.53 8.36
CA GLN A 65 9.11 11.97 8.26
C GLN A 65 10.38 12.71 7.80
N ALA A 66 11.54 12.36 8.33
CA ALA A 66 12.82 12.95 7.95
C ALA A 66 13.09 12.75 6.46
N ARG A 67 12.90 11.53 5.95
CA ARG A 67 13.00 11.22 4.52
C ARG A 67 12.17 12.18 3.66
N ASN A 68 10.90 12.35 3.99
CA ASN A 68 10.01 13.21 3.22
C ASN A 68 10.44 14.69 3.33
N LYS A 69 10.73 15.19 4.54
CA LYS A 69 11.17 16.56 4.77
C LYS A 69 12.43 16.89 3.98
N TYR A 70 13.43 16.01 3.98
CA TYR A 70 14.69 16.26 3.26
C TYR A 70 14.50 16.29 1.74
N THR A 71 13.56 15.50 1.18
CA THR A 71 13.17 15.61 -0.23
C THR A 71 12.59 17.00 -0.55
N TYR A 72 11.75 17.54 0.34
CA TYR A 72 11.20 18.89 0.18
C TYR A 72 12.27 19.97 0.32
N PHE A 73 13.17 19.84 1.29
CA PHE A 73 14.29 20.77 1.49
C PHE A 73 15.26 20.77 0.31
N ALA A 74 15.53 19.60 -0.28
CA ALA A 74 16.31 19.47 -1.50
C ALA A 74 15.71 20.27 -2.67
N SER A 75 14.38 20.20 -2.82
CA SER A 75 13.67 20.97 -3.86
C SER A 75 13.82 22.47 -3.68
N VAL A 76 13.78 22.97 -2.44
CA VAL A 76 14.00 24.38 -2.13
C VAL A 76 15.44 24.79 -2.42
N ALA A 77 16.42 24.03 -1.90
CA ALA A 77 17.84 24.30 -2.13
C ALA A 77 18.20 24.37 -3.62
N LYS A 78 17.61 23.46 -4.42
CA LYS A 78 17.79 23.47 -5.87
C LYS A 78 17.25 24.75 -6.53
N LYS A 79 16.05 25.20 -6.13
CA LYS A 79 15.44 26.45 -6.66
C LYS A 79 16.25 27.69 -6.28
N GLU A 80 16.94 27.66 -5.15
CA GLU A 80 17.82 28.73 -4.67
C GLU A 80 19.23 28.66 -5.27
N GLY A 81 19.53 27.64 -6.11
CA GLY A 81 20.83 27.49 -6.77
C GLY A 81 21.89 26.76 -5.96
N TYR A 82 21.51 26.11 -4.86
CA TYR A 82 22.44 25.35 -4.01
C TYR A 82 22.46 23.86 -4.39
N GLU A 83 22.95 23.52 -5.57
CA GLU A 83 22.95 22.16 -6.11
C GLU A 83 23.62 21.12 -5.18
N GLN A 84 24.78 21.48 -4.56
CA GLN A 84 25.46 20.59 -3.62
C GLN A 84 24.61 20.32 -2.38
N ILE A 85 23.97 21.34 -1.81
CA ILE A 85 23.10 21.19 -0.63
C ILE A 85 21.89 20.33 -0.98
N SER A 86 21.28 20.57 -2.14
CA SER A 86 20.19 19.74 -2.65
C SER A 86 20.59 18.26 -2.76
N ALA A 87 21.76 17.99 -3.36
CA ALA A 87 22.27 16.62 -3.49
C ALA A 87 22.54 15.95 -2.13
N LEU A 88 23.04 16.69 -1.15
CA LEU A 88 23.27 16.18 0.21
C LEU A 88 21.95 15.86 0.93
N PHE A 89 20.92 16.71 0.81
CA PHE A 89 19.59 16.39 1.33
C PHE A 89 19.01 15.13 0.71
N LEU A 90 19.10 14.96 -0.60
CA LEU A 90 18.62 13.75 -1.28
C LEU A 90 19.38 12.51 -0.84
N LYS A 91 20.69 12.60 -0.70
CA LYS A 91 21.52 11.48 -0.20
C LYS A 91 21.11 11.10 1.23
N THR A 92 20.89 12.07 2.10
CA THR A 92 20.47 11.82 3.48
C THR A 92 19.04 11.23 3.49
N ALA A 93 18.12 11.74 2.66
CA ALA A 93 16.77 11.16 2.54
C ALA A 93 16.79 9.67 2.17
N GLU A 94 17.72 9.24 1.31
CA GLU A 94 17.89 7.81 0.98
C GLU A 94 18.47 7.02 2.18
N ASN A 95 19.33 7.62 3.01
CA ASN A 95 19.80 6.96 4.23
C ASN A 95 18.65 6.77 5.23
N GLU A 96 17.82 7.81 5.45
CA GLU A 96 16.67 7.74 6.37
C GLU A 96 15.63 6.70 5.91
N LYS A 97 15.45 6.54 4.60
CA LYS A 97 14.62 5.44 4.06
C LYS A 97 15.15 4.06 4.50
N GLU A 98 16.45 3.84 4.46
CA GLU A 98 17.03 2.56 4.89
C GLU A 98 16.98 2.39 6.41
N HIS A 99 17.13 3.47 7.20
CA HIS A 99 16.91 3.43 8.66
C HIS A 99 15.46 3.05 9.00
N ALA A 100 14.48 3.73 8.40
CA ALA A 100 13.06 3.39 8.56
C ALA A 100 12.78 1.91 8.24
N LYS A 101 13.36 1.39 7.15
CA LYS A 101 13.23 0.00 6.73
C LYS A 101 13.81 -1.00 7.74
N LEU A 102 14.88 -0.63 8.47
CA LEU A 102 15.40 -1.48 9.54
C LEU A 102 14.34 -1.68 10.63
N TRP A 103 13.75 -0.59 11.11
CA TRP A 103 12.74 -0.61 12.16
C TRP A 103 11.46 -1.32 11.70
N PHE A 104 11.03 -1.07 10.46
CA PHE A 104 9.86 -1.73 9.87
C PHE A 104 10.03 -3.26 9.78
N LYS A 105 11.24 -3.73 9.45
CA LYS A 105 11.57 -5.16 9.46
C LYS A 105 11.58 -5.75 10.87
N GLU A 106 12.15 -5.06 11.86
CA GLU A 106 12.16 -5.50 13.25
C GLU A 106 10.74 -5.62 13.83
N LEU A 107 9.82 -4.73 13.40
CA LEU A 107 8.39 -4.81 13.72
C LEU A 107 7.69 -6.00 13.05
N GLY A 108 8.33 -6.68 12.08
CA GLY A 108 7.73 -7.78 11.34
C GLY A 108 6.66 -7.37 10.33
N GLU A 109 6.63 -6.08 9.93
CA GLU A 109 5.58 -5.51 9.08
C GLU A 109 5.92 -5.58 7.57
N LEU A 110 7.16 -5.96 7.21
CA LEU A 110 7.56 -6.18 5.82
C LEU A 110 7.37 -7.65 5.44
N GLY A 111 6.29 -7.93 4.74
CA GLY A 111 5.92 -9.26 4.27
C GLY A 111 6.30 -9.53 2.81
N ASN A 112 5.74 -10.61 2.25
CA ASN A 112 5.78 -10.89 0.82
C ASN A 112 4.85 -9.94 0.04
N THR A 113 4.87 -10.02 -1.30
CA THR A 113 4.08 -9.11 -2.15
C THR A 113 2.59 -9.13 -1.84
N ALA A 114 2.00 -10.31 -1.59
CA ALA A 114 0.57 -10.41 -1.29
C ALA A 114 0.22 -9.82 0.09
N GLU A 115 1.06 -10.07 1.08
CA GLU A 115 0.92 -9.49 2.42
C GLU A 115 1.09 -7.98 2.39
N ASN A 116 2.09 -7.45 1.68
CA ASN A 116 2.31 -6.02 1.54
C ASN A 116 1.17 -5.32 0.78
N LEU A 117 0.63 -5.95 -0.27
CA LEU A 117 -0.55 -5.42 -0.99
C LEU A 117 -1.80 -5.38 -0.10
N LEU A 118 -1.98 -6.39 0.75
CA LEU A 118 -3.08 -6.39 1.72
C LEU A 118 -2.89 -5.28 2.75
N ALA A 119 -1.71 -5.17 3.35
CA ALA A 119 -1.40 -4.15 4.34
C ALA A 119 -1.56 -2.73 3.77
N ALA A 120 -1.09 -2.50 2.52
CA ALA A 120 -1.30 -1.23 1.83
C ALA A 120 -2.80 -0.94 1.63
N ALA A 121 -3.57 -1.90 1.10
CA ALA A 121 -5.02 -1.71 0.91
C ALA A 121 -5.77 -1.43 2.22
N GLU A 122 -5.36 -2.05 3.32
CA GLU A 122 -5.97 -1.80 4.64
C GLU A 122 -5.57 -0.43 5.21
N GLY A 123 -4.34 0.02 4.97
CA GLY A 123 -3.89 1.36 5.33
C GLY A 123 -4.69 2.43 4.59
N GLU A 124 -4.76 2.36 3.28
CA GLU A 124 -5.54 3.30 2.46
C GLU A 124 -7.04 3.28 2.84
N ASN A 125 -7.59 2.09 3.13
CA ASN A 125 -8.98 1.98 3.59
C ASN A 125 -9.20 2.77 4.88
N TYR A 126 -8.35 2.61 5.89
CA TYR A 126 -8.44 3.39 7.12
C TYR A 126 -8.29 4.90 6.87
N GLU A 127 -7.39 5.29 5.97
CA GLU A 127 -7.17 6.70 5.68
C GLU A 127 -8.42 7.37 5.09
N TRP A 128 -9.11 6.75 4.13
CA TRP A 128 -10.26 7.39 3.52
C TRP A 128 -11.59 7.16 4.25
N THR A 129 -11.75 6.07 5.02
CA THR A 129 -13.00 5.81 5.77
C THR A 129 -13.05 6.51 7.13
N ASP A 130 -11.90 6.63 7.80
CA ASP A 130 -11.82 7.07 9.20
C ASP A 130 -10.98 8.33 9.35
N MET A 131 -9.69 8.28 9.02
CA MET A 131 -8.73 9.33 9.32
C MET A 131 -9.09 10.67 8.65
N TYR A 132 -9.23 10.68 7.32
CA TYR A 132 -9.53 11.92 6.59
C TYR A 132 -10.94 12.43 6.82
N ASP A 133 -11.91 11.57 7.09
CA ASP A 133 -13.27 11.98 7.47
C ASP A 133 -13.25 12.75 8.81
N GLU A 134 -12.54 12.23 9.79
CA GLU A 134 -12.40 12.87 11.11
C GLU A 134 -11.65 14.21 11.03
N VAL A 135 -10.48 14.24 10.39
CA VAL A 135 -9.70 15.49 10.33
C VAL A 135 -10.38 16.57 9.47
N ALA A 136 -11.20 16.18 8.48
CA ALA A 136 -11.99 17.13 7.70
C ALA A 136 -13.12 17.75 8.53
N LYS A 137 -13.80 16.95 9.38
CA LYS A 137 -14.82 17.46 10.31
C LYS A 137 -14.24 18.45 11.30
N VAL A 138 -13.11 18.10 11.93
CA VAL A 138 -12.41 19.00 12.86
C VAL A 138 -12.02 20.31 12.18
N ALA A 139 -11.47 20.24 10.95
CA ALA A 139 -11.11 21.45 10.20
C ALA A 139 -12.32 22.35 9.90
N ASP A 140 -13.48 21.76 9.58
CA ASP A 140 -14.72 22.54 9.40
C ASP A 140 -15.19 23.19 10.70
N GLU A 141 -15.17 22.46 11.81
CA GLU A 141 -15.56 22.95 13.14
C GLU A 141 -14.69 24.13 13.59
N GLU A 142 -13.39 24.10 13.24
CA GLU A 142 -12.43 25.17 13.52
C GLU A 142 -12.47 26.32 12.48
N GLY A 143 -13.30 26.23 11.43
CA GLY A 143 -13.46 27.23 10.40
C GLY A 143 -12.45 27.19 9.26
N PHE A 144 -11.66 26.10 9.14
CA PHE A 144 -10.69 25.90 8.05
C PHE A 144 -11.30 25.12 6.87
N HIS A 145 -12.38 25.64 6.30
CA HIS A 145 -13.17 24.96 5.27
C HIS A 145 -12.35 24.57 4.01
N ASP A 146 -11.45 25.47 3.55
CA ASP A 146 -10.59 25.17 2.40
C ASP A 146 -9.63 23.98 2.66
N LEU A 147 -9.23 23.78 3.93
CA LEU A 147 -8.42 22.67 4.33
C LEU A 147 -9.26 21.38 4.45
N ALA A 148 -10.47 21.48 4.98
CA ALA A 148 -11.42 20.37 5.05
C ALA A 148 -11.71 19.81 3.64
N GLU A 149 -11.93 20.67 2.64
CA GLU A 149 -12.11 20.25 1.25
C GLU A 149 -10.86 19.53 0.68
N LYS A 150 -9.65 19.97 1.04
CA LYS A 150 -8.42 19.28 0.65
C LYS A 150 -8.33 17.89 1.28
N PHE A 151 -8.67 17.75 2.57
CA PHE A 151 -8.70 16.45 3.23
C PHE A 151 -9.69 15.48 2.55
N ARG A 152 -10.90 15.94 2.22
CA ARG A 152 -11.88 15.15 1.46
C ARG A 152 -11.36 14.78 0.06
N GLY A 153 -10.69 15.73 -0.61
CA GLY A 153 -10.06 15.46 -1.90
C GLY A 153 -9.00 14.36 -1.84
N VAL A 154 -8.14 14.38 -0.80
CA VAL A 154 -7.15 13.33 -0.58
C VAL A 154 -7.83 12.00 -0.24
N ALA A 155 -8.86 11.99 0.61
CA ALA A 155 -9.62 10.77 0.92
C ALA A 155 -10.12 10.04 -0.34
N LEU A 156 -10.59 10.78 -1.35
CA LEU A 156 -11.00 10.18 -2.63
C LEU A 156 -9.83 9.56 -3.41
N ILE A 157 -8.63 10.12 -3.28
CA ILE A 157 -7.41 9.56 -3.89
C ILE A 157 -7.03 8.26 -3.18
N GLU A 158 -7.05 8.23 -1.85
CA GLU A 158 -6.70 7.03 -1.07
C GLU A 158 -7.69 5.88 -1.31
N LYS A 159 -8.96 6.20 -1.55
CA LYS A 159 -9.94 5.21 -2.03
C LYS A 159 -9.50 4.55 -3.35
N HIS A 160 -9.01 5.32 -4.31
CA HIS A 160 -8.50 4.77 -5.57
C HIS A 160 -7.21 3.95 -5.38
N HIS A 161 -6.37 4.33 -4.42
CA HIS A 161 -5.19 3.53 -4.05
C HIS A 161 -5.60 2.18 -3.47
N GLU A 162 -6.57 2.14 -2.55
CA GLU A 162 -7.13 0.90 -2.02
C GLU A 162 -7.67 0.00 -3.14
N GLU A 163 -8.54 0.53 -4.01
CA GLU A 163 -9.11 -0.22 -5.13
C GLU A 163 -8.02 -0.83 -6.01
N ARG A 164 -6.96 -0.08 -6.29
CA ARG A 164 -5.79 -0.53 -7.05
C ARG A 164 -5.05 -1.66 -6.34
N TYR A 165 -4.73 -1.51 -5.05
CA TYR A 165 -4.00 -2.54 -4.30
C TYR A 165 -4.83 -3.80 -4.14
N ARG A 166 -6.14 -3.72 -3.96
CA ARG A 166 -7.04 -4.90 -3.93
C ARG A 166 -7.09 -5.61 -5.28
N ALA A 167 -7.15 -4.88 -6.38
CA ALA A 167 -7.11 -5.46 -7.73
C ALA A 167 -5.78 -6.18 -8.00
N LEU A 168 -4.65 -5.58 -7.62
CA LEU A 168 -3.32 -6.19 -7.73
C LEU A 168 -3.21 -7.44 -6.84
N LEU A 169 -3.70 -7.40 -5.61
CA LEU A 169 -3.72 -8.54 -4.70
C LEU A 169 -4.54 -9.70 -5.30
N ASN A 170 -5.70 -9.41 -5.88
CA ASN A 170 -6.53 -10.41 -6.53
C ASN A 170 -5.79 -11.04 -7.73
N ASN A 171 -5.09 -10.24 -8.54
CA ASN A 171 -4.27 -10.76 -9.64
C ASN A 171 -3.15 -11.69 -9.13
N VAL A 172 -2.47 -11.34 -8.04
CA VAL A 172 -1.41 -12.18 -7.44
C VAL A 172 -2.01 -13.50 -6.94
N LYS A 173 -3.11 -13.45 -6.17
CA LYS A 173 -3.79 -14.64 -5.62
C LYS A 173 -4.32 -15.56 -6.71
N ALA A 174 -4.88 -15.01 -7.78
CA ALA A 174 -5.40 -15.76 -8.93
C ALA A 174 -4.32 -16.21 -9.91
N LYS A 175 -3.02 -15.87 -9.67
CA LYS A 175 -1.92 -16.06 -10.63
C LYS A 175 -2.17 -15.39 -11.99
N ALA A 176 -2.94 -14.32 -11.99
CA ALA A 176 -3.40 -13.60 -13.18
C ALA A 176 -2.57 -12.34 -13.48
N VAL A 177 -1.38 -12.20 -12.91
CA VAL A 177 -0.49 -11.06 -13.20
C VAL A 177 -0.04 -11.09 -14.64
N PHE A 178 0.43 -12.26 -15.11
CA PHE A 178 0.98 -12.47 -16.47
C PHE A 178 0.05 -13.28 -17.39
N GLU A 179 -1.16 -13.57 -16.93
CA GLU A 179 -2.18 -14.30 -17.68
C GLU A 179 -3.56 -13.69 -17.40
N LYS A 180 -4.37 -13.51 -18.43
CA LYS A 180 -5.71 -12.91 -18.34
C LYS A 180 -6.74 -13.82 -18.99
N SER A 181 -8.00 -13.70 -18.61
CA SER A 181 -9.11 -14.40 -19.25
C SER A 181 -9.39 -13.94 -20.68
N GLU A 182 -8.89 -12.75 -21.04
CA GLU A 182 -9.06 -12.13 -22.34
C GLU A 182 -7.71 -11.87 -23.00
N VAL A 183 -7.73 -11.76 -24.33
CA VAL A 183 -6.56 -11.30 -25.09
C VAL A 183 -6.20 -9.89 -24.68
N LYS A 184 -4.92 -9.69 -24.34
CA LYS A 184 -4.34 -8.40 -23.98
C LYS A 184 -3.14 -8.11 -24.87
N VAL A 185 -2.81 -6.84 -24.96
CA VAL A 185 -1.54 -6.38 -25.52
C VAL A 185 -0.56 -6.31 -24.35
N TRP A 186 0.57 -7.00 -24.49
CA TRP A 186 1.64 -7.05 -23.49
C TRP A 186 2.84 -6.27 -23.98
N GLU A 187 3.48 -5.54 -23.11
CA GLU A 187 4.70 -4.80 -23.39
C GLU A 187 5.83 -5.23 -22.46
N CYS A 188 7.01 -5.43 -23.05
CA CYS A 188 8.24 -5.68 -22.29
C CYS A 188 8.79 -4.34 -21.78
N ARG A 189 8.78 -4.12 -20.49
CA ARG A 189 9.26 -2.89 -19.82
C ARG A 189 10.74 -2.58 -20.05
N ASN A 190 11.53 -3.57 -20.51
CA ASN A 190 12.95 -3.35 -20.80
C ASN A 190 13.21 -2.82 -22.20
N CYS A 191 12.54 -3.38 -23.23
CA CYS A 191 12.85 -3.06 -24.62
C CYS A 191 11.67 -2.57 -25.45
N GLY A 192 10.46 -2.47 -24.88
CA GLY A 192 9.27 -2.03 -25.61
C GLY A 192 8.68 -3.07 -26.56
N HIS A 193 9.14 -4.33 -26.54
CA HIS A 193 8.57 -5.37 -27.40
C HIS A 193 7.10 -5.61 -27.07
N ILE A 194 6.25 -5.51 -28.10
CA ILE A 194 4.80 -5.72 -28.00
C ILE A 194 4.42 -7.11 -28.49
N CYS A 195 3.55 -7.79 -27.76
CA CYS A 195 2.92 -9.03 -28.20
C CYS A 195 1.46 -9.08 -27.77
N VAL A 196 0.67 -9.93 -28.44
CA VAL A 196 -0.78 -10.04 -28.20
C VAL A 196 -1.11 -11.47 -27.81
N GLY A 197 -1.88 -11.66 -26.76
CA GLY A 197 -2.29 -12.97 -26.27
C GLY A 197 -2.95 -12.90 -24.90
N THR A 198 -3.45 -14.02 -24.44
CA THR A 198 -4.01 -14.15 -23.08
C THR A 198 -2.91 -14.22 -22.02
N LYS A 199 -1.68 -14.57 -22.40
CA LYS A 199 -0.53 -14.75 -21.52
C LYS A 199 0.69 -14.01 -22.05
N ALA A 200 1.42 -13.34 -21.15
CA ALA A 200 2.72 -12.77 -21.47
C ALA A 200 3.75 -13.89 -21.76
N PRO A 201 4.69 -13.70 -22.71
CA PRO A 201 5.75 -14.66 -22.97
C PRO A 201 6.59 -14.95 -21.72
N GLU A 202 7.05 -16.20 -21.55
CA GLU A 202 7.95 -16.56 -20.45
C GLU A 202 9.31 -15.86 -20.54
N THR A 203 9.73 -15.57 -21.78
CA THR A 203 10.97 -14.83 -22.07
C THR A 203 10.71 -13.90 -23.25
N CYS A 204 11.17 -12.66 -23.13
CA CYS A 204 11.07 -11.70 -24.25
C CYS A 204 11.91 -12.16 -25.44
N PRO A 205 11.32 -12.33 -26.64
CA PRO A 205 12.06 -12.83 -27.82
C PRO A 205 13.07 -11.83 -28.36
N VAL A 206 13.03 -10.56 -27.92
CA VAL A 206 13.94 -9.51 -28.40
C VAL A 206 15.13 -9.31 -27.47
N CYS A 207 14.90 -9.23 -26.15
CA CYS A 207 15.93 -8.85 -25.17
C CYS A 207 16.21 -9.92 -24.11
N ASN A 208 15.58 -11.10 -24.21
CA ASN A 208 15.74 -12.25 -23.32
C ASN A 208 15.43 -11.97 -21.82
N HIS A 209 14.74 -10.87 -21.48
CA HIS A 209 14.27 -10.65 -20.13
C HIS A 209 13.11 -11.59 -19.80
N PRO A 210 13.00 -12.04 -18.52
CA PRO A 210 11.97 -12.98 -18.11
C PRO A 210 10.57 -12.34 -18.11
N GLN A 211 9.53 -13.18 -18.03
CA GLN A 211 8.12 -12.78 -18.00
C GLN A 211 7.80 -11.66 -17.00
N SER A 212 8.55 -11.59 -15.90
CA SER A 212 8.40 -10.53 -14.88
C SER A 212 8.61 -9.10 -15.40
N TYR A 213 9.18 -8.95 -16.59
CA TYR A 213 9.34 -7.66 -17.26
C TYR A 213 8.14 -7.27 -18.15
N PHE A 214 7.15 -8.15 -18.30
CA PHE A 214 5.96 -7.80 -19.07
C PHE A 214 4.88 -7.15 -18.22
N GLU A 215 4.18 -6.21 -18.81
CA GLU A 215 2.95 -5.63 -18.27
C GLU A 215 1.90 -5.54 -19.37
N VAL A 216 0.63 -5.35 -18.96
CA VAL A 216 -0.43 -5.04 -19.93
C VAL A 216 -0.19 -3.62 -20.43
N ASN A 217 -0.03 -3.50 -21.75
CA ASN A 217 0.16 -2.19 -22.38
C ASN A 217 -1.06 -1.30 -22.15
N CYS A 218 -0.82 -0.06 -21.78
CA CYS A 218 -1.84 0.97 -21.58
C CYS A 218 -1.47 2.19 -22.45
N GLU A 219 -2.26 2.41 -23.49
CA GLU A 219 -2.16 3.63 -24.31
C GLU A 219 -2.81 4.79 -23.53
N ASN A 220 -2.02 5.78 -23.14
CA ASN A 220 -2.45 6.92 -22.34
C ASN A 220 -2.14 8.29 -22.99
N TYR A 221 -2.02 8.30 -24.32
CA TYR A 221 -1.73 9.47 -25.16
C TYR A 221 -2.83 9.73 -26.18
#